data_7c8f63486897ba1b669ba78a267afdf8
#
_entry.id   7c8f63486897ba1b669ba78a267afdf8
#
_cell.length_a   1.000
_cell.length_b   1.000
_cell.length_c   1.000
_cell.angle_alpha   90.00
_cell.angle_beta   90.00
_cell.angle_gamma   90.00
#
_symmetry.space_group_name_H-M   'P 1'
#
loop_
_entity.id
_entity.type
_entity.pdbx_description
1 polymer ?
#
loop_
_entity_poly.entity_id
_entity_poly.type
_entity_poly.pdbx_seq_one_letter_code
_entity_poly.pdbx_strand_id
1 'polypeptide(L)'
;MRSLSLFSAQNPIISFPAVGLLLVIIWLAGCQSSRTPTRSAPPILADTTTVDSLQNEPVATAPPVYPYRASRQRQHDLLHTRLEVRFDWEKHHLLGTATLELRSYFYPQTQVTLDAKGFDVHSVGLLENNKVRALTYDYDGAQLDIDLGGTYTRNDRYLLQIEYTARPDEAPAGGSAAITSDKGLYFVGTESDSLSDTMRQIWTQGETEANSRWFPTIDAPNERTTQEMYITVHDRYTTLSNGVLVSSEMVNDSTRTDYWRMDQAHAPYLFMMAVGEFAKIEDSWRGMPVDYYLHPDYAPYAKDIFGNTPDMLTFFSDKLGVKYPWPKYAQVVVDEFVSGAMENTTASVFYDALLVDDRALIDSHWDDIIAHELFHHWFGDLVTTESWANLTLNEGFASYSEYLWNEHRYGRDEADYKLWEQGQNYFAEAETKQVDLIRYRYADQEDMFDRHSYDKGSRV
;
A
#
# COMPACT_ATOMS: atom_id res chain seq x y z
N MET A 1 -16.92 -66.46 15.92
CA MET A 1 -16.05 -67.60 16.28
C MET A 1 -14.59 -67.16 16.05
N ARG A 2 -13.76 -67.25 17.10
CA ARG A 2 -12.30 -67.25 17.16
C ARG A 2 -11.58 -65.95 16.71
N SER A 3 -10.62 -65.40 17.38
CA SER A 3 -10.10 -65.43 18.78
C SER A 3 -9.04 -64.36 18.90
N LEU A 4 -9.02 -63.71 20.04
CA LEU A 4 -7.95 -62.85 20.56
C LEU A 4 -6.58 -63.52 20.50
N SER A 5 -5.51 -62.71 20.28
CA SER A 5 -4.25 -62.94 20.95
C SER A 5 -3.57 -61.60 21.27
N LEU A 6 -3.47 -61.35 22.55
CA LEU A 6 -2.59 -60.42 23.24
C LEU A 6 -1.13 -60.90 23.10
N PHE A 7 -0.18 -60.02 22.89
CA PHE A 7 1.21 -60.21 23.38
C PHE A 7 1.72 -58.90 24.00
N SER A 8 2.21 -59.07 25.19
CA SER A 8 2.70 -58.07 26.15
C SER A 8 4.18 -57.79 25.98
N ALA A 9 4.52 -56.56 26.33
CA ALA A 9 5.71 -56.05 27.04
C ALA A 9 7.12 -56.47 26.62
N GLN A 10 7.95 -55.49 26.45
CA GLN A 10 9.14 -55.30 27.30
C GLN A 10 9.88 -54.01 26.91
N ASN A 11 10.03 -53.09 27.89
CA ASN A 11 10.99 -52.00 27.88
C ASN A 11 12.41 -52.51 28.10
N PRO A 12 13.43 -51.86 27.58
CA PRO A 12 14.70 -51.77 28.29
C PRO A 12 15.03 -50.35 28.71
N ILE A 13 15.29 -50.22 29.98
CA ILE A 13 15.96 -49.14 30.67
C ILE A 13 17.40 -49.06 30.16
N ILE A 14 17.86 -47.89 29.70
CA ILE A 14 19.30 -47.58 29.56
C ILE A 14 19.61 -46.32 30.33
N SER A 15 20.55 -46.49 31.21
CA SER A 15 21.09 -45.60 32.23
C SER A 15 21.83 -44.37 31.68
N PHE A 16 21.69 -43.25 32.40
CA PHE A 16 22.53 -42.08 32.29
C PHE A 16 23.92 -42.27 32.87
N PRO A 17 24.95 -41.58 32.38
CA PRO A 17 26.06 -41.16 33.22
C PRO A 17 26.00 -39.64 33.48
N ALA A 18 26.09 -39.31 34.74
CA ALA A 18 26.34 -37.99 35.28
C ALA A 18 27.81 -37.60 35.13
N VAL A 19 28.10 -36.38 34.71
CA VAL A 19 29.29 -35.55 34.96
C VAL A 19 28.94 -34.17 34.40
N GLY A 20 29.06 -33.12 35.10
CA GLY A 20 29.98 -32.36 35.84
C GLY A 20 29.41 -30.99 36.18
N LEU A 21 29.40 -30.77 37.46
CA LEU A 21 29.09 -29.49 38.11
C LEU A 21 30.26 -28.52 37.90
N LEU A 22 30.02 -27.38 37.25
CA LEU A 22 30.99 -26.27 37.25
C LEU A 22 30.41 -25.09 38.07
N LEU A 23 31.04 -24.91 39.24
CA LEU A 23 30.82 -23.80 40.15
C LEU A 23 31.36 -22.51 39.53
N VAL A 24 30.49 -21.49 39.34
CA VAL A 24 30.92 -20.12 39.12
C VAL A 24 30.77 -19.34 40.43
N ILE A 25 31.91 -18.90 40.96
CA ILE A 25 32.07 -18.17 42.19
C ILE A 25 31.63 -16.70 41.94
N ILE A 26 30.60 -16.27 42.65
CA ILE A 26 30.17 -14.87 42.71
C ILE A 26 31.00 -14.18 43.77
N TRP A 27 31.75 -13.16 43.36
CA TRP A 27 32.40 -12.23 44.28
C TRP A 27 31.43 -11.13 44.72
N LEU A 28 30.98 -11.16 45.95
CA LEU A 28 30.35 -10.08 46.65
C LEU A 28 31.44 -9.17 47.25
N ALA A 29 31.57 -7.96 46.77
CA ALA A 29 32.34 -6.93 47.47
C ALA A 29 31.39 -5.93 48.15
N GLY A 30 31.51 -5.87 49.44
CA GLY A 30 30.62 -5.20 50.36
C GLY A 30 30.75 -3.68 50.37
N CYS A 31 29.69 -3.07 50.80
CA CYS A 31 29.62 -1.68 51.26
C CYS A 31 30.49 -1.41 52.47
N GLN A 32 31.33 -0.37 52.39
CA GLN A 32 31.79 0.34 53.60
C GLN A 32 31.58 1.84 53.44
N SER A 33 30.77 2.36 54.32
CA SER A 33 30.58 3.79 54.56
C SER A 33 31.77 4.32 55.36
N SER A 34 32.31 5.48 55.01
CA SER A 34 32.95 6.37 56.01
C SER A 34 33.09 7.81 55.52
N ARG A 35 32.39 8.67 56.23
CA ARG A 35 32.84 9.98 56.81
C ARG A 35 33.38 11.05 55.87
N THR A 36 32.60 12.10 55.82
CA THR A 36 32.98 13.48 55.49
C THR A 36 34.18 14.00 56.29
N PRO A 37 35.00 14.85 55.67
CA PRO A 37 35.58 15.96 56.42
C PRO A 37 35.32 17.31 55.74
N THR A 38 35.26 18.26 56.63
CA THR A 38 35.01 19.68 56.54
C THR A 38 36.03 20.45 55.67
N ARG A 39 35.46 21.36 54.97
CA ARG A 39 35.81 22.69 54.49
C ARG A 39 37.16 23.30 54.93
N SER A 40 37.97 23.71 53.97
CA SER A 40 38.81 24.93 54.03
C SER A 40 38.94 25.51 52.62
N ALA A 41 38.62 26.76 52.46
CA ALA A 41 38.81 27.53 51.23
C ALA A 41 40.29 27.98 51.08
N PRO A 42 40.85 27.99 49.92
CA PRO A 42 42.03 28.76 49.62
C PRO A 42 41.72 29.97 48.70
N PRO A 43 42.67 30.86 48.54
CA PRO A 43 42.43 32.28 48.26
C PRO A 43 42.26 32.58 46.78
N ILE A 44 41.60 33.73 46.58
CA ILE A 44 41.40 34.40 45.30
C ILE A 44 42.78 34.83 44.74
N LEU A 45 43.20 34.30 43.63
CA LEU A 45 44.19 34.90 42.73
C LEU A 45 43.43 35.30 41.47
N ALA A 46 43.38 36.62 41.27
CA ALA A 46 42.98 37.20 40.02
C ALA A 46 44.06 36.88 38.96
N ASP A 47 43.70 36.20 37.92
CA ASP A 47 44.47 36.20 36.68
C ASP A 47 43.58 36.53 35.50
N THR A 48 43.91 37.63 34.91
CA THR A 48 43.33 38.16 33.67
C THR A 48 43.99 37.45 32.50
N THR A 49 43.28 36.54 31.86
CA THR A 49 43.61 36.23 30.45
C THR A 49 42.39 35.61 29.70
N THR A 50 42.11 36.30 28.59
CA THR A 50 41.45 35.81 27.38
C THR A 50 40.00 35.36 27.45
N VAL A 51 39.16 36.31 27.08
CA VAL A 51 37.93 36.08 26.33
C VAL A 51 38.32 35.38 25.02
N ASP A 52 38.07 34.08 24.94
CA ASP A 52 38.00 33.46 23.62
C ASP A 52 37.06 32.27 23.65
N SER A 53 36.32 32.17 22.53
CA SER A 53 35.31 31.13 22.20
C SER A 53 33.98 31.22 22.95
N LEU A 54 33.17 32.22 22.58
CA LEU A 54 31.77 31.98 22.40
C LEU A 54 31.66 30.84 21.38
N GLN A 55 31.54 29.63 21.83
CA GLN A 55 31.05 28.54 20.97
C GLN A 55 29.72 29.03 20.41
N ASN A 56 29.68 29.26 19.10
CA ASN A 56 28.44 29.45 18.38
C ASN A 56 27.60 28.17 18.64
N GLU A 57 26.71 28.24 19.60
CA GLU A 57 25.60 27.27 19.58
C GLU A 57 24.98 27.36 18.19
N PRO A 58 24.75 26.24 17.50
CA PRO A 58 24.09 26.27 16.23
C PRO A 58 22.77 27.02 16.42
N VAL A 59 22.65 28.18 15.75
CA VAL A 59 21.39 28.93 15.72
C VAL A 59 20.37 27.96 15.25
N ALA A 60 19.41 27.60 16.11
CA ALA A 60 18.31 26.75 15.75
C ALA A 60 17.63 27.39 14.53
N THR A 61 17.86 26.81 13.36
CA THR A 61 17.20 27.27 12.13
C THR A 61 15.70 27.14 12.37
N ALA A 62 14.95 28.22 12.14
CA ALA A 62 13.50 28.16 12.24
C ALA A 62 13.01 26.99 11.35
N PRO A 63 12.04 26.21 11.82
CA PRO A 63 11.52 25.08 11.07
C PRO A 63 11.05 25.57 9.69
N PRO A 64 11.24 24.77 8.63
CA PRO A 64 10.86 25.15 7.28
C PRO A 64 9.36 25.47 7.22
N VAL A 65 9.02 26.59 6.59
CA VAL A 65 7.60 26.96 6.37
C VAL A 65 7.17 26.38 5.03
N TYR A 66 6.41 25.31 5.08
CA TYR A 66 5.87 24.67 3.89
C TYR A 66 4.65 25.41 3.32
N PRO A 67 4.40 25.34 2.01
CA PRO A 67 3.22 25.94 1.40
C PRO A 67 1.94 25.27 1.94
N TYR A 68 0.85 26.06 1.99
CA TYR A 68 -0.47 25.50 2.27
C TYR A 68 -0.99 24.77 1.04
N ARG A 69 -1.31 23.49 1.17
CA ARG A 69 -1.83 22.61 0.14
C ARG A 69 -3.31 22.32 0.41
N ALA A 70 -4.17 23.12 -0.22
CA ALA A 70 -5.61 22.88 -0.16
C ALA A 70 -5.98 21.58 -0.88
N SER A 71 -7.16 21.04 -0.57
CA SER A 71 -7.77 19.98 -1.38
C SER A 71 -7.83 20.40 -2.85
N ARG A 72 -7.58 19.46 -3.77
CA ARG A 72 -7.64 19.73 -5.21
C ARG A 72 -9.02 20.23 -5.59
N GLN A 73 -9.07 21.37 -6.29
CA GLN A 73 -10.33 21.94 -6.76
C GLN A 73 -10.89 21.08 -7.88
N ARG A 74 -12.10 20.58 -7.70
CA ARG A 74 -12.80 19.78 -8.72
C ARG A 74 -13.39 20.68 -9.80
N GLN A 75 -12.79 20.68 -10.98
CA GLN A 75 -13.30 21.35 -12.18
C GLN A 75 -14.14 20.40 -13.03
N HIS A 76 -13.74 19.14 -13.05
CA HIS A 76 -14.43 18.03 -13.72
C HIS A 76 -14.81 16.94 -12.72
N ASP A 77 -15.73 16.11 -13.13
CA ASP A 77 -16.21 14.91 -12.45
C ASP A 77 -15.91 13.74 -13.39
N LEU A 78 -14.99 12.87 -12.97
CA LEU A 78 -14.60 11.67 -13.72
C LEU A 78 -15.58 10.55 -13.38
N LEU A 79 -16.50 10.27 -14.30
CA LEU A 79 -17.61 9.36 -14.05
C LEU A 79 -17.23 7.90 -14.27
N HIS A 80 -16.42 7.64 -15.33
CA HIS A 80 -16.02 6.30 -15.72
C HIS A 80 -14.64 6.31 -16.38
N THR A 81 -13.84 5.32 -16.06
CA THR A 81 -12.50 5.08 -16.62
C THR A 81 -12.45 3.70 -17.25
N ARG A 82 -12.25 3.63 -18.57
CA ARG A 82 -11.98 2.39 -19.29
C ARG A 82 -10.54 2.40 -19.78
N LEU A 83 -9.80 1.35 -19.43
CA LEU A 83 -8.41 1.16 -19.81
C LEU A 83 -8.26 -0.12 -20.63
N GLU A 84 -7.58 -0.02 -21.76
CA GLU A 84 -7.15 -1.16 -22.59
C GLU A 84 -5.62 -1.15 -22.59
N VAL A 85 -5.00 -2.17 -22.01
CA VAL A 85 -3.54 -2.19 -21.77
C VAL A 85 -2.90 -3.46 -22.28
N ARG A 86 -1.66 -3.30 -22.76
CA ARG A 86 -0.73 -4.38 -23.13
C ARG A 86 0.70 -3.95 -22.82
N PHE A 87 1.62 -4.89 -22.75
CA PHE A 87 2.96 -4.64 -22.22
C PHE A 87 4.05 -4.97 -23.23
N ASP A 88 5.06 -4.10 -23.31
CA ASP A 88 6.37 -4.40 -23.88
C ASP A 88 7.30 -4.72 -22.70
N TRP A 89 7.48 -6.01 -22.43
CA TRP A 89 8.26 -6.50 -21.30
C TRP A 89 9.76 -6.22 -21.41
N GLU A 90 10.29 -6.07 -22.64
CA GLU A 90 11.70 -5.79 -22.86
C GLU A 90 12.04 -4.33 -22.56
N LYS A 91 11.10 -3.44 -22.86
CA LYS A 91 11.27 -2.00 -22.64
C LYS A 91 10.66 -1.53 -21.32
N HIS A 92 9.94 -2.39 -20.61
CA HIS A 92 9.14 -2.03 -19.44
C HIS A 92 8.12 -0.92 -19.78
N HIS A 93 7.45 -1.04 -20.91
CA HIS A 93 6.45 -0.07 -21.35
C HIS A 93 5.04 -0.65 -21.27
N LEU A 94 4.08 0.20 -20.92
CA LEU A 94 2.67 -0.06 -21.07
C LEU A 94 2.15 0.70 -22.28
N LEU A 95 1.54 -0.01 -23.24
CA LEU A 95 0.82 0.58 -24.35
C LEU A 95 -0.66 0.61 -23.99
N GLY A 96 -1.21 1.82 -23.86
CA GLY A 96 -2.55 2.02 -23.32
C GLY A 96 -3.47 2.82 -24.23
N THR A 97 -4.75 2.50 -24.15
CA THR A 97 -5.86 3.36 -24.58
C THR A 97 -6.76 3.62 -23.37
N ALA A 98 -6.85 4.88 -22.97
CA ALA A 98 -7.77 5.32 -21.94
C ALA A 98 -8.99 5.98 -22.57
N THR A 99 -10.20 5.55 -22.16
CA THR A 99 -11.45 6.21 -22.50
C THR A 99 -12.10 6.69 -21.21
N LEU A 100 -12.17 8.00 -21.04
CA LEU A 100 -12.64 8.66 -19.83
C LEU A 100 -14.01 9.28 -20.09
N GLU A 101 -15.02 8.95 -19.31
CA GLU A 101 -16.29 9.65 -19.30
C GLU A 101 -16.25 10.77 -18.26
N LEU A 102 -16.38 12.01 -18.71
CA LEU A 102 -16.30 13.19 -17.87
C LEU A 102 -17.53 14.11 -18.07
N ARG A 103 -17.72 14.97 -17.09
CA ARG A 103 -18.57 16.16 -17.19
C ARG A 103 -17.94 17.31 -16.41
N SER A 104 -18.35 18.54 -16.69
CA SER A 104 -17.96 19.66 -15.83
C SER A 104 -18.56 19.49 -14.43
N TYR A 105 -17.78 19.72 -13.38
CA TYR A 105 -18.25 19.53 -12.00
C TYR A 105 -19.31 20.57 -11.61
N PHE A 106 -19.01 21.84 -11.77
CA PHE A 106 -19.92 22.92 -11.36
C PHE A 106 -20.09 23.99 -12.44
N TYR A 107 -19.02 24.64 -12.87
CA TYR A 107 -19.01 25.66 -13.90
C TYR A 107 -18.77 25.07 -15.29
N PRO A 108 -19.32 25.68 -16.37
CA PRO A 108 -19.02 25.30 -17.73
C PRO A 108 -17.49 25.33 -17.99
N GLN A 109 -16.98 24.33 -18.67
CA GLN A 109 -15.55 24.17 -19.01
C GLN A 109 -15.37 24.10 -20.52
N THR A 110 -14.24 24.60 -21.00
CA THR A 110 -13.78 24.49 -22.40
C THR A 110 -12.51 23.68 -22.53
N GLN A 111 -11.86 23.37 -21.39
CA GLN A 111 -10.61 22.64 -21.31
C GLN A 111 -10.70 21.64 -20.16
N VAL A 112 -9.90 20.56 -20.25
CA VAL A 112 -9.69 19.61 -19.15
C VAL A 112 -8.20 19.36 -19.00
N THR A 113 -7.72 19.36 -17.76
CA THR A 113 -6.35 18.98 -17.39
C THR A 113 -6.37 17.60 -16.74
N LEU A 114 -5.57 16.68 -17.27
CA LEU A 114 -5.32 15.36 -16.70
C LEU A 114 -3.88 15.24 -16.23
N ASP A 115 -3.67 14.51 -15.16
CA ASP A 115 -2.36 14.08 -14.74
C ASP A 115 -1.93 12.90 -15.64
N ALA A 116 -0.71 12.99 -16.21
CA ALA A 116 -0.19 12.05 -17.20
C ALA A 116 1.35 12.11 -17.17
N LYS A 117 1.96 11.45 -16.17
CA LYS A 117 3.38 11.63 -15.87
C LYS A 117 4.27 10.69 -16.70
N GLY A 118 5.12 11.25 -17.58
CA GLY A 118 6.14 10.50 -18.32
C GLY A 118 5.61 9.69 -19.51
N PHE A 119 4.56 10.16 -20.20
CA PHE A 119 3.97 9.45 -21.34
C PHE A 119 4.51 9.91 -22.69
N ASP A 120 4.49 8.99 -23.67
CA ASP A 120 4.37 9.35 -25.06
C ASP A 120 2.88 9.39 -25.41
N VAL A 121 2.35 10.58 -25.62
CA VAL A 121 0.95 10.78 -26.02
C VAL A 121 0.86 10.69 -27.56
N HIS A 122 0.11 9.70 -28.05
CA HIS A 122 0.00 9.43 -29.49
C HIS A 122 -1.19 10.13 -30.12
N SER A 123 -2.34 10.10 -29.43
CA SER A 123 -3.55 10.79 -29.89
C SER A 123 -4.44 11.18 -28.72
N VAL A 124 -5.14 12.30 -28.89
CA VAL A 124 -6.17 12.79 -27.95
C VAL A 124 -7.39 13.21 -28.76
N GLY A 125 -8.58 12.79 -28.36
CA GLY A 125 -9.80 13.17 -29.06
C GLY A 125 -11.08 12.85 -28.30
N LEU A 126 -12.19 13.41 -28.75
CA LEU A 126 -13.52 13.07 -28.29
C LEU A 126 -14.07 11.88 -29.07
N LEU A 127 -14.53 10.86 -28.34
CA LEU A 127 -15.18 9.70 -28.94
C LEU A 127 -16.68 10.01 -29.12
N GLU A 128 -17.08 10.25 -30.36
CA GLU A 128 -18.44 10.59 -30.77
C GLU A 128 -18.92 9.59 -31.83
N ASN A 129 -20.03 8.89 -31.57
CA ASN A 129 -20.61 7.91 -32.50
C ASN A 129 -19.58 6.87 -33.03
N ASN A 130 -18.75 6.32 -32.14
CA ASN A 130 -17.66 5.38 -32.44
C ASN A 130 -16.56 5.96 -33.37
N LYS A 131 -16.40 7.25 -33.42
CA LYS A 131 -15.34 7.94 -34.13
C LYS A 131 -14.63 8.92 -33.21
N VAL A 132 -13.32 8.95 -33.31
CA VAL A 132 -12.49 9.89 -32.54
C VAL A 132 -12.35 11.18 -33.33
N ARG A 133 -12.85 12.28 -32.79
CA ARG A 133 -12.59 13.64 -33.26
C ARG A 133 -11.37 14.18 -32.56
N ALA A 134 -10.26 14.34 -33.29
CA ALA A 134 -9.02 14.85 -32.73
C ALA A 134 -9.19 16.21 -32.04
N LEU A 135 -8.52 16.37 -30.91
CA LEU A 135 -8.45 17.60 -30.13
C LEU A 135 -7.02 18.16 -30.14
N THR A 136 -6.91 19.48 -29.91
CA THR A 136 -5.64 20.12 -29.61
C THR A 136 -5.32 19.97 -28.13
N TYR A 137 -4.05 19.79 -27.81
CA TYR A 137 -3.59 19.65 -26.45
C TYR A 137 -2.17 20.20 -26.29
N ASP A 138 -1.84 20.60 -25.08
CA ASP A 138 -0.48 20.87 -24.63
C ASP A 138 -0.08 19.80 -23.60
N TYR A 139 1.16 19.34 -23.63
CA TYR A 139 1.68 18.32 -22.72
C TYR A 139 3.09 18.68 -22.27
N ASP A 140 3.28 18.85 -20.97
CA ASP A 140 4.56 19.24 -20.37
C ASP A 140 5.39 18.08 -19.82
N GLY A 141 4.91 16.84 -19.99
CA GLY A 141 5.51 15.62 -19.43
C GLY A 141 4.91 15.16 -18.10
N ALA A 142 4.01 15.95 -17.51
CA ALA A 142 3.32 15.63 -16.28
C ALA A 142 1.80 15.91 -16.35
N GLN A 143 1.42 16.99 -17.01
CA GLN A 143 0.04 17.39 -17.21
C GLN A 143 -0.32 17.45 -18.68
N LEU A 144 -1.53 16.99 -18.98
CA LEU A 144 -2.11 16.99 -20.32
C LEU A 144 -3.30 17.96 -20.33
N ASP A 145 -3.08 19.15 -20.88
CA ASP A 145 -4.08 20.19 -21.03
C ASP A 145 -4.78 20.09 -22.39
N ILE A 146 -6.07 19.80 -22.40
CA ILE A 146 -6.83 19.46 -23.59
C ILE A 146 -7.90 20.51 -23.85
N ASP A 147 -7.90 21.11 -25.04
CA ASP A 147 -8.99 21.98 -25.53
C ASP A 147 -10.14 21.10 -26.04
N LEU A 148 -11.30 21.17 -25.39
CA LEU A 148 -12.47 20.35 -25.74
C LEU A 148 -13.13 20.78 -27.06
N GLY A 149 -12.72 21.92 -27.65
CA GLY A 149 -13.27 22.46 -28.88
C GLY A 149 -14.72 22.90 -28.76
N GLY A 150 -15.18 23.13 -27.53
CA GLY A 150 -16.55 23.58 -27.21
C GLY A 150 -16.73 23.77 -25.72
N THR A 151 -17.88 24.28 -25.32
CA THR A 151 -18.22 24.51 -23.91
C THR A 151 -19.09 23.35 -23.41
N TYR A 152 -18.68 22.70 -22.34
CA TYR A 152 -19.40 21.61 -21.69
C TYR A 152 -19.87 22.06 -20.31
N THR A 153 -21.12 21.77 -19.99
CA THR A 153 -21.73 22.06 -18.70
C THR A 153 -21.82 20.81 -17.83
N ARG A 154 -22.23 20.95 -16.58
CA ARG A 154 -22.47 19.81 -15.67
C ARG A 154 -23.51 18.78 -16.18
N ASN A 155 -24.33 19.16 -17.19
CA ASN A 155 -25.34 18.29 -17.79
C ASN A 155 -24.82 17.56 -19.04
N ASP A 156 -23.68 17.98 -19.55
CA ASP A 156 -23.09 17.43 -20.77
C ASP A 156 -22.03 16.40 -20.40
N ARG A 157 -22.21 15.14 -20.82
CA ARG A 157 -21.20 14.10 -20.70
C ARG A 157 -20.44 13.99 -21.99
N TYR A 158 -19.14 13.74 -21.90
CA TYR A 158 -18.31 13.51 -23.05
C TYR A 158 -17.31 12.39 -22.78
N LEU A 159 -16.93 11.68 -23.84
CA LEU A 159 -15.94 10.61 -23.79
C LEU A 159 -14.63 11.12 -24.41
N LEU A 160 -13.60 11.15 -23.57
CA LEU A 160 -12.26 11.51 -24.00
C LEU A 160 -11.45 10.23 -24.21
N GLN A 161 -10.88 10.04 -25.41
CA GLN A 161 -10.02 8.92 -25.71
C GLN A 161 -8.58 9.40 -25.89
N ILE A 162 -7.64 8.71 -25.23
CA ILE A 162 -6.22 9.00 -25.26
C ILE A 162 -5.47 7.71 -25.56
N GLU A 163 -4.66 7.72 -26.61
CA GLU A 163 -3.71 6.65 -26.90
C GLU A 163 -2.32 7.08 -26.45
N TYR A 164 -1.64 6.23 -25.69
CA TYR A 164 -0.38 6.60 -25.05
C TYR A 164 0.53 5.39 -24.85
N THR A 165 1.81 5.67 -24.58
CA THR A 165 2.75 4.72 -24.01
C THR A 165 3.26 5.28 -22.69
N ALA A 166 3.07 4.55 -21.60
CA ALA A 166 3.67 4.86 -20.30
C ALA A 166 5.06 4.18 -20.21
N ARG A 167 6.02 4.93 -19.65
CA ARG A 167 7.43 4.53 -19.56
C ARG A 167 7.94 4.73 -18.12
N PRO A 168 7.50 3.87 -17.17
CA PRO A 168 7.74 4.10 -15.74
C PRO A 168 9.22 4.13 -15.36
N ASP A 169 10.09 3.38 -16.05
CA ASP A 169 11.52 3.32 -15.76
C ASP A 169 12.32 4.48 -16.36
N GLU A 170 11.76 5.21 -17.33
CA GLU A 170 12.44 6.34 -17.98
C GLU A 170 12.16 7.68 -17.28
N ALA A 171 11.05 7.79 -16.56
CA ALA A 171 10.71 9.00 -15.81
C ALA A 171 11.45 9.04 -14.47
N PRO A 172 11.91 10.22 -14.01
CA PRO A 172 12.45 10.34 -12.67
C PRO A 172 11.43 9.85 -11.63
N ALA A 173 11.86 8.93 -10.78
CA ALA A 173 11.06 8.44 -9.68
C ALA A 173 11.50 9.13 -8.38
N GLY A 174 10.53 9.49 -7.55
CA GLY A 174 10.70 9.89 -6.16
C GLY A 174 10.53 8.68 -5.24
N GLY A 175 10.32 8.96 -3.98
CA GLY A 175 10.02 7.98 -2.95
C GLY A 175 10.23 8.55 -1.56
N SER A 176 9.69 7.88 -0.57
CA SER A 176 9.79 8.20 0.85
C SER A 176 10.32 7.00 1.64
N ALA A 177 10.35 7.12 2.96
CA ALA A 177 10.66 5.99 3.82
C ALA A 177 9.54 4.93 3.85
N ALA A 178 8.30 5.33 3.57
CA ALA A 178 7.13 4.46 3.58
C ALA A 178 6.87 3.83 2.20
N ILE A 179 7.01 4.62 1.14
CA ILE A 179 6.88 4.18 -0.25
C ILE A 179 8.20 4.48 -0.96
N THR A 180 9.03 3.48 -1.13
CA THR A 180 10.44 3.66 -1.54
C THR A 180 10.61 4.09 -3.00
N SER A 181 9.55 4.01 -3.81
CA SER A 181 9.52 4.44 -5.20
C SER A 181 8.09 4.78 -5.64
N ASP A 182 7.93 5.85 -6.42
CA ASP A 182 6.65 6.34 -6.95
C ASP A 182 6.49 6.11 -8.47
N LYS A 183 7.10 5.07 -9.03
CA LYS A 183 7.00 4.74 -10.47
C LYS A 183 5.58 4.40 -10.94
N GLY A 184 4.70 4.02 -10.04
CA GLY A 184 3.31 3.67 -10.31
C GLY A 184 3.10 2.31 -10.97
N LEU A 185 3.97 1.90 -11.88
CA LEU A 185 3.96 0.61 -12.58
C LEU A 185 5.36 0.00 -12.53
N TYR A 186 5.42 -1.29 -12.20
CA TYR A 186 6.66 -2.02 -11.96
C TYR A 186 6.72 -3.29 -12.79
N PHE A 187 7.88 -3.53 -13.38
CA PHE A 187 8.23 -4.76 -14.10
C PHE A 187 9.30 -5.47 -13.28
N VAL A 188 9.00 -6.67 -12.77
CA VAL A 188 9.89 -7.45 -11.90
C VAL A 188 10.25 -8.75 -12.61
N GLY A 189 11.50 -9.20 -12.46
CA GLY A 189 12.04 -10.40 -13.08
C GLY A 189 12.20 -10.26 -14.59
N THR A 190 13.42 -10.39 -15.10
CA THR A 190 13.69 -10.36 -16.55
C THR A 190 13.93 -11.76 -17.09
N GLU A 191 13.76 -11.99 -18.42
CA GLU A 191 14.08 -13.29 -19.05
C GLU A 191 15.57 -13.68 -18.90
N SER A 192 16.45 -12.72 -18.62
CA SER A 192 17.87 -12.96 -18.38
C SER A 192 18.19 -13.46 -16.97
N ASP A 193 17.28 -13.33 -16.04
CA ASP A 193 17.45 -13.73 -14.63
C ASP A 193 17.15 -15.23 -14.41
N SER A 194 17.61 -16.10 -15.30
CA SER A 194 17.49 -17.56 -15.16
C SER A 194 18.15 -18.14 -13.90
N LEU A 195 18.71 -17.30 -13.05
CA LEU A 195 19.32 -17.63 -11.76
C LEU A 195 18.60 -16.97 -10.55
N SER A 196 17.57 -16.13 -10.78
CA SER A 196 16.79 -15.55 -9.69
C SER A 196 15.53 -16.39 -9.44
N ASP A 197 15.23 -16.63 -8.17
CA ASP A 197 13.98 -17.27 -7.74
C ASP A 197 12.79 -16.28 -7.90
N THR A 198 13.04 -15.09 -8.48
CA THR A 198 12.04 -14.03 -8.64
C THR A 198 11.12 -14.34 -9.82
N MET A 199 9.83 -14.41 -9.55
CA MET A 199 8.81 -14.65 -10.55
C MET A 199 8.64 -13.41 -11.44
N ARG A 200 8.56 -13.62 -12.77
CA ARG A 200 8.29 -12.52 -13.70
C ARG A 200 6.89 -11.97 -13.51
N GLN A 201 6.79 -10.70 -13.15
CA GLN A 201 5.52 -10.08 -12.82
C GLN A 201 5.47 -8.58 -13.14
N ILE A 202 4.27 -8.07 -13.29
CA ILE A 202 3.94 -6.65 -13.36
C ILE A 202 2.95 -6.37 -12.23
N TRP A 203 3.15 -5.26 -11.52
CA TRP A 203 2.21 -4.78 -10.53
C TRP A 203 2.23 -3.25 -10.46
N THR A 204 1.23 -2.67 -9.81
CA THR A 204 1.07 -1.22 -9.68
C THR A 204 1.00 -0.82 -8.21
N GLN A 205 1.50 0.40 -7.93
CA GLN A 205 1.33 1.11 -6.65
C GLN A 205 0.88 2.54 -6.96
N GLY A 206 -0.33 2.89 -6.56
CA GLY A 206 -0.97 4.15 -6.94
C GLY A 206 -0.85 5.27 -5.94
N GLU A 207 -0.75 4.94 -4.65
CA GLU A 207 -0.68 5.94 -3.60
C GLU A 207 0.71 6.60 -3.56
N THR A 208 0.79 7.93 -3.40
CA THR A 208 -0.33 8.88 -3.25
C THR A 208 -0.95 9.29 -4.60
N GLU A 209 -0.17 9.68 -5.58
CA GLU A 209 -0.57 10.18 -6.91
C GLU A 209 0.32 9.56 -8.00
N ALA A 210 0.62 8.25 -7.87
CA ALA A 210 1.50 7.54 -8.78
C ALA A 210 0.76 6.79 -9.90
N ASN A 211 -0.57 6.66 -9.84
CA ASN A 211 -1.34 6.03 -10.91
C ASN A 211 -1.35 6.86 -12.21
N SER A 212 -1.20 8.17 -12.12
CA SER A 212 -0.98 9.03 -13.29
C SER A 212 0.34 8.75 -14.05
N ARG A 213 1.20 7.85 -13.56
CA ARG A 213 2.40 7.37 -14.26
C ARG A 213 2.13 6.18 -15.20
N TRP A 214 0.94 5.57 -15.13
CA TRP A 214 0.62 4.48 -16.04
C TRP A 214 -0.74 4.62 -16.75
N PHE A 215 -1.63 5.52 -16.30
CA PHE A 215 -2.79 5.95 -17.10
C PHE A 215 -3.14 7.43 -16.86
N PRO A 216 -3.65 8.16 -17.87
CA PRO A 216 -4.05 9.54 -17.69
C PRO A 216 -5.34 9.61 -16.86
N THR A 217 -5.36 10.45 -15.83
CA THR A 217 -6.49 10.55 -14.89
C THR A 217 -6.52 11.90 -14.19
N ILE A 218 -7.49 12.11 -13.30
CA ILE A 218 -7.46 13.15 -12.26
C ILE A 218 -6.97 12.46 -11.00
N ASP A 219 -5.65 12.46 -10.77
CA ASP A 219 -4.99 11.72 -9.70
C ASP A 219 -5.10 12.48 -8.38
N ALA A 220 -6.27 12.34 -7.73
CA ALA A 220 -6.56 13.00 -6.47
C ALA A 220 -7.49 12.13 -5.62
N PRO A 221 -7.33 12.09 -4.29
CA PRO A 221 -8.13 11.22 -3.41
C PRO A 221 -9.61 11.64 -3.35
N ASN A 222 -9.94 12.91 -3.65
CA ASN A 222 -11.31 13.41 -3.70
C ASN A 222 -12.02 13.20 -5.04
N GLU A 223 -11.38 12.57 -6.03
CA GLU A 223 -12.03 12.11 -7.25
C GLU A 223 -12.47 10.66 -7.11
N ARG A 224 -13.58 10.29 -7.76
CA ARG A 224 -14.11 8.92 -7.74
C ARG A 224 -14.68 8.53 -9.08
N THR A 225 -14.33 7.35 -9.57
CA THR A 225 -14.72 6.87 -10.89
C THR A 225 -15.02 5.36 -10.85
N THR A 226 -15.93 4.88 -11.69
CA THR A 226 -16.09 3.46 -11.98
C THR A 226 -15.02 3.00 -12.96
N GLN A 227 -14.73 1.70 -13.02
CA GLN A 227 -13.60 1.18 -13.78
C GLN A 227 -13.97 0.00 -14.68
N GLU A 228 -13.44 0.03 -15.89
CA GLU A 228 -13.27 -1.15 -16.76
C GLU A 228 -11.79 -1.29 -17.13
N MET A 229 -11.25 -2.51 -17.03
CA MET A 229 -9.87 -2.77 -17.41
C MET A 229 -9.78 -4.01 -18.29
N TYR A 230 -9.21 -3.84 -19.49
CA TYR A 230 -8.91 -4.89 -20.45
C TYR A 230 -7.39 -5.11 -20.47
N ILE A 231 -6.95 -6.24 -19.91
CA ILE A 231 -5.53 -6.57 -19.78
C ILE A 231 -5.19 -7.64 -20.79
N THR A 232 -4.39 -7.29 -21.79
CA THR A 232 -3.94 -8.23 -22.85
C THR A 232 -2.57 -8.78 -22.49
N VAL A 233 -2.50 -10.10 -22.28
CA VAL A 233 -1.30 -10.80 -21.81
C VAL A 233 -1.13 -12.14 -22.51
N HIS A 234 0.07 -12.74 -22.39
CA HIS A 234 0.29 -14.13 -22.74
C HIS A 234 -0.57 -15.04 -21.82
N ASP A 235 -1.12 -16.13 -22.36
CA ASP A 235 -2.08 -17.02 -21.68
C ASP A 235 -1.53 -17.71 -20.43
N ARG A 236 -0.20 -17.83 -20.29
CA ARG A 236 0.46 -18.37 -19.10
C ARG A 236 0.29 -17.48 -17.85
N TYR A 237 0.10 -16.16 -18.02
CA TYR A 237 0.01 -15.26 -16.89
C TYR A 237 -1.40 -15.24 -16.29
N THR A 238 -1.48 -15.17 -14.97
CA THR A 238 -2.68 -14.82 -14.23
C THR A 238 -2.77 -13.30 -14.11
N THR A 239 -3.96 -12.73 -14.27
CA THR A 239 -4.21 -11.30 -14.03
C THR A 239 -5.09 -11.10 -12.81
N LEU A 240 -4.91 -9.98 -12.14
CA LEU A 240 -5.78 -9.48 -11.08
C LEU A 240 -5.98 -7.98 -11.28
N SER A 241 -7.22 -7.49 -11.08
CA SER A 241 -7.53 -6.06 -11.01
C SER A 241 -8.72 -5.82 -10.08
N ASN A 242 -9.08 -4.55 -9.91
CA ASN A 242 -10.25 -4.14 -9.13
C ASN A 242 -11.56 -4.71 -9.70
N GLY A 243 -12.55 -4.92 -8.84
CA GLY A 243 -13.86 -5.46 -9.24
C GLY A 243 -13.83 -6.95 -9.57
N VAL A 244 -14.60 -7.39 -10.53
CA VAL A 244 -14.78 -8.80 -10.90
C VAL A 244 -14.25 -9.08 -12.30
N LEU A 245 -13.72 -10.28 -12.52
CA LEU A 245 -13.39 -10.78 -13.85
C LEU A 245 -14.68 -11.11 -14.58
N VAL A 246 -14.99 -10.40 -15.65
CA VAL A 246 -16.22 -10.56 -16.44
C VAL A 246 -16.03 -11.58 -17.56
N SER A 247 -14.91 -11.50 -18.27
CA SER A 247 -14.56 -12.45 -19.32
C SER A 247 -13.05 -12.58 -19.49
N SER A 248 -12.65 -13.69 -20.11
CA SER A 248 -11.27 -13.98 -20.51
C SER A 248 -11.33 -14.56 -21.92
N GLU A 249 -10.86 -13.82 -22.92
CA GLU A 249 -11.04 -14.15 -24.33
C GLU A 249 -9.69 -14.25 -25.05
N MET A 250 -9.47 -15.38 -25.75
CA MET A 250 -8.28 -15.56 -26.55
C MET A 250 -8.29 -14.61 -27.76
N VAL A 251 -7.21 -13.86 -27.91
CA VAL A 251 -6.95 -13.00 -29.07
C VAL A 251 -6.30 -13.81 -30.21
N ASN A 252 -5.42 -14.73 -29.82
CA ASN A 252 -4.73 -15.68 -30.71
C ASN A 252 -4.31 -16.92 -29.90
N ASP A 253 -3.50 -17.81 -30.47
CA ASP A 253 -3.13 -19.11 -29.88
C ASP A 253 -2.37 -19.00 -28.52
N SER A 254 -1.81 -17.84 -28.18
CA SER A 254 -0.98 -17.65 -27.00
C SER A 254 -1.27 -16.37 -26.20
N THR A 255 -2.21 -15.56 -26.68
CA THR A 255 -2.51 -14.24 -26.06
C THR A 255 -4.00 -14.13 -25.81
N ARG A 256 -4.34 -13.69 -24.63
CA ARG A 256 -5.73 -13.42 -24.24
C ARG A 256 -5.89 -12.01 -23.69
N THR A 257 -7.15 -11.55 -23.66
CA THR A 257 -7.57 -10.34 -22.96
C THR A 257 -8.50 -10.71 -21.84
N ASP A 258 -8.15 -10.31 -20.63
CA ASP A 258 -8.99 -10.42 -19.44
C ASP A 258 -9.71 -9.10 -19.21
N TYR A 259 -11.06 -9.15 -19.06
CA TYR A 259 -11.90 -8.00 -18.80
C TYR A 259 -12.33 -7.98 -17.34
N TRP A 260 -11.85 -6.99 -16.61
CA TRP A 260 -12.20 -6.69 -15.22
C TRP A 260 -13.13 -5.49 -15.14
N ARG A 261 -14.08 -5.50 -14.22
CA ARG A 261 -15.06 -4.42 -14.06
C ARG A 261 -15.36 -4.13 -12.60
N MET A 262 -15.35 -2.82 -12.28
CA MET A 262 -15.70 -2.25 -11.00
C MET A 262 -16.83 -1.23 -11.17
N ASP A 263 -18.04 -1.61 -10.74
CA ASP A 263 -19.25 -0.79 -10.92
C ASP A 263 -19.44 0.27 -9.82
N GLN A 264 -18.74 0.12 -8.69
CA GLN A 264 -18.75 1.11 -7.62
C GLN A 264 -17.61 2.09 -7.83
N ALA A 265 -17.92 3.39 -7.70
CA ALA A 265 -16.91 4.42 -7.85
C ALA A 265 -15.95 4.43 -6.67
N HIS A 266 -14.66 4.48 -6.96
CA HIS A 266 -13.56 4.55 -6.00
C HIS A 266 -12.50 5.54 -6.47
N ALA A 267 -11.56 5.91 -5.58
CA ALA A 267 -10.55 6.90 -5.92
C ALA A 267 -9.54 6.34 -6.94
N PRO A 268 -9.01 7.18 -7.86
CA PRO A 268 -8.05 6.75 -8.87
C PRO A 268 -6.77 6.13 -8.29
N TYR A 269 -6.28 6.57 -7.12
CA TYR A 269 -5.08 5.99 -6.51
C TYR A 269 -5.24 4.52 -6.12
N LEU A 270 -6.47 4.04 -5.96
CA LEU A 270 -6.82 2.65 -5.62
C LEU A 270 -6.90 1.71 -6.83
N PHE A 271 -6.71 2.23 -8.05
CA PHE A 271 -6.66 1.40 -9.26
C PHE A 271 -5.41 0.54 -9.23
N MET A 272 -5.58 -0.75 -9.54
CA MET A 272 -4.47 -1.68 -9.55
C MET A 272 -4.57 -2.70 -10.68
N MET A 273 -3.44 -3.27 -11.03
CA MET A 273 -3.32 -4.54 -11.72
C MET A 273 -2.10 -5.31 -11.22
N ALA A 274 -2.22 -6.64 -11.23
CA ALA A 274 -1.11 -7.55 -11.08
C ALA A 274 -1.16 -8.59 -12.20
N VAL A 275 -0.01 -8.90 -12.78
CA VAL A 275 0.18 -9.87 -13.86
C VAL A 275 1.39 -10.73 -13.53
N GLY A 276 1.24 -12.04 -13.49
CA GLY A 276 2.34 -12.96 -13.16
C GLY A 276 1.89 -14.42 -13.24
N GLU A 277 2.80 -15.34 -13.03
CA GLU A 277 2.47 -16.77 -12.96
C GLU A 277 1.92 -17.17 -11.58
N PHE A 278 1.06 -16.33 -11.01
CA PHE A 278 0.47 -16.54 -9.68
C PHE A 278 -0.37 -17.80 -9.62
N ALA A 279 -0.21 -18.56 -8.53
CA ALA A 279 -1.20 -19.55 -8.10
C ALA A 279 -2.38 -18.82 -7.46
N LYS A 280 -3.59 -19.11 -7.91
CA LYS A 280 -4.83 -18.61 -7.33
C LYS A 280 -5.42 -19.65 -6.41
N ILE A 281 -5.62 -19.31 -5.15
CA ILE A 281 -6.29 -20.16 -4.15
C ILE A 281 -7.63 -19.53 -3.80
N GLU A 282 -8.70 -20.28 -4.06
CA GLU A 282 -10.05 -19.80 -3.87
C GLU A 282 -10.55 -20.02 -2.44
N ASP A 283 -11.23 -19.02 -1.93
CA ASP A 283 -11.98 -19.05 -0.68
C ASP A 283 -13.30 -18.27 -0.84
N SER A 284 -14.09 -18.16 0.20
CA SER A 284 -15.35 -17.43 0.12
C SER A 284 -15.83 -16.93 1.47
N TRP A 285 -16.52 -15.80 1.44
CA TRP A 285 -17.22 -15.25 2.58
C TRP A 285 -18.67 -14.94 2.22
N ARG A 286 -19.65 -15.65 2.86
CA ARG A 286 -21.10 -15.47 2.63
C ARG A 286 -21.48 -15.55 1.14
N GLY A 287 -20.75 -16.35 0.35
CA GLY A 287 -20.96 -16.52 -1.10
C GLY A 287 -20.24 -15.48 -1.99
N MET A 288 -19.52 -14.54 -1.40
CA MET A 288 -18.63 -13.62 -2.09
C MET A 288 -17.24 -14.27 -2.27
N PRO A 289 -16.58 -14.15 -3.44
CA PRO A 289 -15.21 -14.64 -3.62
C PRO A 289 -14.21 -13.93 -2.68
N VAL A 290 -13.35 -14.74 -2.06
CA VAL A 290 -12.17 -14.29 -1.31
C VAL A 290 -11.00 -15.12 -1.85
N ASP A 291 -10.15 -14.49 -2.65
CA ASP A 291 -9.12 -15.19 -3.42
C ASP A 291 -7.71 -14.75 -3.02
N TYR A 292 -6.79 -15.69 -2.96
CA TYR A 292 -5.38 -15.45 -2.62
C TYR A 292 -4.51 -15.74 -3.84
N TYR A 293 -3.65 -14.78 -4.21
CA TYR A 293 -2.74 -14.87 -5.34
C TYR A 293 -1.31 -14.77 -4.81
N LEU A 294 -0.49 -15.78 -5.04
CA LEU A 294 0.87 -15.83 -4.51
C LEU A 294 1.76 -16.68 -5.39
N HIS A 295 3.06 -16.65 -5.13
CA HIS A 295 4.02 -17.51 -5.83
C HIS A 295 3.59 -18.98 -5.72
N PRO A 296 3.66 -19.79 -6.80
CA PRO A 296 3.21 -21.19 -6.82
C PRO A 296 3.79 -22.07 -5.71
N ASP A 297 5.03 -21.84 -5.32
CA ASP A 297 5.70 -22.61 -4.27
C ASP A 297 5.09 -22.42 -2.89
N TYR A 298 4.41 -21.28 -2.67
CA TYR A 298 3.72 -20.95 -1.43
C TYR A 298 2.21 -21.23 -1.47
N ALA A 299 1.68 -21.71 -2.59
CA ALA A 299 0.27 -22.09 -2.72
C ALA A 299 -0.24 -23.05 -1.61
N PRO A 300 0.57 -24.04 -1.13
CA PRO A 300 0.17 -24.90 -0.02
C PRO A 300 -0.09 -24.15 1.29
N TYR A 301 0.56 -23.01 1.51
CA TYR A 301 0.51 -22.24 2.76
C TYR A 301 -0.48 -21.05 2.69
N ALA A 302 -1.12 -20.81 1.55
CA ALA A 302 -1.99 -19.65 1.34
C ALA A 302 -3.08 -19.51 2.41
N LYS A 303 -3.68 -20.61 2.84
CA LYS A 303 -4.71 -20.60 3.89
C LYS A 303 -4.16 -20.51 5.30
N ASP A 304 -2.91 -20.84 5.50
CA ASP A 304 -2.24 -20.63 6.79
C ASP A 304 -1.85 -19.15 6.94
N ILE A 305 -1.54 -18.46 5.83
CA ILE A 305 -1.22 -17.03 5.79
C ILE A 305 -2.50 -16.19 5.85
N PHE A 306 -3.48 -16.45 4.98
CA PHE A 306 -4.63 -15.57 4.73
C PHE A 306 -5.96 -16.12 5.26
N GLY A 307 -5.99 -17.34 5.82
CA GLY A 307 -7.25 -18.04 6.14
C GLY A 307 -8.12 -17.40 7.22
N ASN A 308 -7.60 -16.42 7.97
CA ASN A 308 -8.39 -15.62 8.90
C ASN A 308 -9.21 -14.51 8.21
N THR A 309 -8.98 -14.23 6.93
CA THR A 309 -9.66 -13.16 6.17
C THR A 309 -11.20 -13.27 6.18
N PRO A 310 -11.85 -14.44 5.99
CA PRO A 310 -13.30 -14.55 6.10
C PRO A 310 -13.85 -14.23 7.50
N ASP A 311 -13.08 -14.55 8.54
CA ASP A 311 -13.45 -14.20 9.92
C ASP A 311 -13.28 -12.71 10.18
N MET A 312 -12.21 -12.08 9.66
CA MET A 312 -12.00 -10.63 9.71
C MET A 312 -13.14 -9.87 9.00
N LEU A 313 -13.57 -10.33 7.80
CA LEU A 313 -14.71 -9.77 7.07
C LEU A 313 -16.00 -9.82 7.91
N THR A 314 -16.21 -10.92 8.63
CA THR A 314 -17.36 -11.06 9.56
C THR A 314 -17.23 -10.08 10.71
N PHE A 315 -16.08 -10.11 11.40
CA PHE A 315 -15.83 -9.31 12.58
C PHE A 315 -15.97 -7.81 12.30
N PHE A 316 -15.29 -7.29 11.26
CA PHE A 316 -15.36 -5.87 10.94
C PHE A 316 -16.74 -5.44 10.42
N SER A 317 -17.41 -6.28 9.61
CA SER A 317 -18.79 -5.99 9.19
C SER A 317 -19.73 -5.86 10.37
N ASP A 318 -19.62 -6.76 11.35
CA ASP A 318 -20.47 -6.76 12.54
C ASP A 318 -20.08 -5.62 13.50
N LYS A 319 -18.79 -5.35 13.67
CA LYS A 319 -18.27 -4.26 14.53
C LYS A 319 -18.70 -2.88 14.04
N LEU A 320 -18.65 -2.66 12.73
CA LEU A 320 -19.03 -1.39 12.10
C LEU A 320 -20.54 -1.26 11.87
N GLY A 321 -21.28 -2.37 11.89
CA GLY A 321 -22.70 -2.41 11.48
C GLY A 321 -22.89 -2.16 9.98
N VAL A 322 -21.82 -2.21 9.19
CA VAL A 322 -21.80 -2.01 7.74
C VAL A 322 -21.14 -3.22 7.10
N LYS A 323 -21.91 -3.98 6.31
CA LYS A 323 -21.36 -5.13 5.58
C LYS A 323 -20.24 -4.69 4.65
N TYR A 324 -19.28 -5.59 4.39
CA TYR A 324 -18.28 -5.39 3.36
C TYR A 324 -18.97 -4.95 2.04
N PRO A 325 -18.63 -3.77 1.51
CA PRO A 325 -19.47 -3.13 0.50
C PRO A 325 -19.13 -3.53 -0.94
N TRP A 326 -18.09 -4.34 -1.16
CA TRP A 326 -17.50 -4.60 -2.47
C TRP A 326 -17.84 -6.01 -2.98
N PRO A 327 -17.72 -6.29 -4.31
CA PRO A 327 -18.20 -7.54 -4.90
C PRO A 327 -17.27 -8.76 -4.71
N LYS A 328 -16.01 -8.54 -4.37
CA LYS A 328 -15.00 -9.56 -4.02
C LYS A 328 -13.99 -8.99 -3.05
N TYR A 329 -13.16 -9.85 -2.48
CA TYR A 329 -11.89 -9.47 -1.87
C TYR A 329 -10.79 -10.38 -2.37
N ALA A 330 -9.71 -9.82 -2.89
CA ALA A 330 -8.53 -10.56 -3.29
C ALA A 330 -7.30 -10.02 -2.55
N GLN A 331 -6.33 -10.89 -2.34
CA GLN A 331 -5.05 -10.58 -1.73
C GLN A 331 -3.96 -11.13 -2.64
N VAL A 332 -3.01 -10.30 -3.05
CA VAL A 332 -1.89 -10.71 -3.89
C VAL A 332 -0.57 -10.37 -3.24
N VAL A 333 0.34 -11.33 -3.23
CA VAL A 333 1.72 -11.11 -2.80
C VAL A 333 2.60 -10.95 -4.02
N VAL A 334 3.34 -9.85 -4.07
CA VAL A 334 4.23 -9.51 -5.19
C VAL A 334 5.66 -9.36 -4.71
N ASP A 335 6.61 -9.66 -5.60
CA ASP A 335 8.04 -9.51 -5.30
C ASP A 335 8.45 -8.03 -5.39
N GLU A 336 9.41 -7.63 -4.55
CA GLU A 336 10.03 -6.29 -4.56
C GLU A 336 9.01 -5.15 -4.35
N PHE A 337 7.91 -5.40 -3.63
CA PHE A 337 6.94 -4.35 -3.38
C PHE A 337 7.56 -3.16 -2.65
N VAL A 338 7.20 -1.96 -3.06
CA VAL A 338 7.83 -0.69 -2.61
C VAL A 338 7.34 -0.18 -1.26
N SER A 339 6.39 -0.87 -0.64
CA SER A 339 5.83 -0.60 0.69
C SER A 339 5.56 -1.92 1.42
N GLY A 340 4.91 -1.87 2.61
CA GLY A 340 4.48 -3.08 3.31
C GLY A 340 3.29 -3.76 2.63
N ALA A 341 2.25 -2.99 2.38
CA ALA A 341 1.05 -3.43 1.66
C ALA A 341 0.30 -2.22 1.07
N MET A 342 -0.83 -2.47 0.40
CA MET A 342 -1.67 -1.45 -0.20
C MET A 342 -3.12 -1.93 -0.31
N GLU A 343 -4.04 -1.07 0.05
CA GLU A 343 -5.47 -1.32 0.16
C GLU A 343 -6.25 -1.27 -1.15
N ASN A 344 -5.64 -1.37 -2.31
CA ASN A 344 -6.35 -1.24 -3.59
C ASN A 344 -7.73 -1.89 -3.59
N THR A 345 -8.77 -1.14 -3.90
CA THR A 345 -10.16 -1.56 -3.73
C THR A 345 -10.43 -2.93 -4.33
N THR A 346 -10.88 -3.87 -3.50
CA THR A 346 -11.15 -5.28 -3.81
C THR A 346 -9.93 -6.17 -4.04
N ALA A 347 -8.70 -5.65 -3.98
CA ALA A 347 -7.49 -6.41 -4.31
C ALA A 347 -6.26 -5.82 -3.59
N SER A 348 -6.11 -6.09 -2.29
CA SER A 348 -4.95 -5.65 -1.51
C SER A 348 -3.67 -6.31 -2.01
N VAL A 349 -2.60 -5.52 -2.10
CA VAL A 349 -1.26 -5.96 -2.50
C VAL A 349 -0.39 -6.05 -1.26
N PHE A 350 0.43 -7.09 -1.17
CA PHE A 350 1.34 -7.33 -0.05
C PHE A 350 2.76 -7.60 -0.57
N TYR A 351 3.76 -7.24 0.24
CA TYR A 351 5.16 -7.52 -0.05
C TYR A 351 5.52 -9.00 0.21
N ASP A 352 6.60 -9.43 -0.37
CA ASP A 352 7.06 -10.83 -0.42
C ASP A 352 7.42 -11.46 0.94
N ALA A 353 7.64 -10.65 1.99
CA ALA A 353 7.86 -11.18 3.33
C ALA A 353 6.66 -11.98 3.89
N LEU A 354 5.45 -11.83 3.30
CA LEU A 354 4.30 -12.68 3.64
C LEU A 354 4.42 -14.09 3.05
N LEU A 355 5.34 -14.33 2.12
CA LEU A 355 5.61 -15.68 1.59
C LEU A 355 6.39 -16.49 2.61
N VAL A 356 5.68 -17.18 3.49
CA VAL A 356 6.21 -17.96 4.59
C VAL A 356 5.65 -19.38 4.58
N ASP A 357 6.41 -20.32 5.12
CA ASP A 357 5.99 -21.70 5.32
C ASP A 357 5.33 -21.92 6.70
N ASP A 358 4.80 -23.10 6.93
CA ASP A 358 4.16 -23.50 8.18
C ASP A 358 5.09 -23.40 9.40
N ARG A 359 6.38 -23.50 9.21
CA ARG A 359 7.37 -23.40 10.28
C ARG A 359 7.56 -21.96 10.73
N ALA A 360 7.63 -21.01 9.80
CA ALA A 360 7.75 -19.59 10.12
C ALA A 360 6.49 -19.06 10.83
N LEU A 361 5.32 -19.57 10.45
CA LEU A 361 4.03 -19.20 11.07
C LEU A 361 3.88 -19.68 12.53
N ILE A 362 4.77 -20.56 13.04
CA ILE A 362 4.79 -20.93 14.47
C ILE A 362 5.24 -19.72 15.32
N ASP A 363 6.17 -18.92 14.82
CA ASP A 363 6.80 -17.83 15.56
C ASP A 363 6.14 -16.46 15.28
N SER A 364 5.43 -16.32 14.16
CA SER A 364 4.85 -15.04 13.74
C SER A 364 3.65 -15.27 12.83
N HIS A 365 2.71 -14.36 12.85
CA HIS A 365 1.57 -14.30 11.92
C HIS A 365 1.48 -12.89 11.31
N TRP A 366 0.77 -12.80 10.19
CA TRP A 366 0.63 -11.55 9.42
C TRP A 366 -0.74 -10.89 9.59
N ASP A 367 -1.49 -11.31 10.60
CA ASP A 367 -2.87 -10.85 10.83
C ASP A 367 -2.99 -9.33 10.97
N ASP A 368 -2.00 -8.68 11.56
CA ASP A 368 -2.00 -7.23 11.77
C ASP A 368 -2.13 -6.49 10.42
N ILE A 369 -1.18 -6.74 9.50
CA ILE A 369 -1.18 -6.09 8.20
C ILE A 369 -2.39 -6.53 7.33
N ILE A 370 -2.81 -7.80 7.45
CA ILE A 370 -4.00 -8.29 6.73
C ILE A 370 -5.27 -7.59 7.24
N ALA A 371 -5.40 -7.40 8.55
CA ALA A 371 -6.52 -6.68 9.14
C ALA A 371 -6.51 -5.20 8.76
N HIS A 372 -5.33 -4.55 8.75
CA HIS A 372 -5.09 -3.19 8.31
C HIS A 372 -5.61 -2.97 6.88
N GLU A 373 -5.08 -3.74 5.92
CA GLU A 373 -5.45 -3.63 4.51
C GLU A 373 -6.92 -3.96 4.24
N LEU A 374 -7.47 -4.93 4.96
CA LEU A 374 -8.88 -5.24 4.83
C LEU A 374 -9.77 -4.12 5.37
N PHE A 375 -9.38 -3.48 6.49
CA PHE A 375 -10.19 -2.44 7.11
C PHE A 375 -10.26 -1.16 6.28
N HIS A 376 -9.23 -0.88 5.50
CA HIS A 376 -9.23 0.20 4.52
C HIS A 376 -10.42 0.14 3.55
N HIS A 377 -10.97 -1.04 3.27
CA HIS A 377 -12.14 -1.16 2.39
C HIS A 377 -13.38 -0.44 2.92
N TRP A 378 -13.41 -0.07 4.21
CA TRP A 378 -14.38 0.86 4.80
C TRP A 378 -13.79 2.27 4.97
N PHE A 379 -12.57 2.39 5.53
CA PHE A 379 -11.89 3.66 5.76
C PHE A 379 -10.62 3.77 4.91
N GLY A 380 -10.74 4.41 3.77
CA GLY A 380 -9.80 4.48 2.66
C GLY A 380 -10.54 4.40 1.34
N ASP A 381 -11.23 3.29 1.10
CA ASP A 381 -11.92 3.02 -0.17
C ASP A 381 -13.36 3.54 -0.19
N LEU A 382 -14.20 3.14 0.77
CA LEU A 382 -15.59 3.58 0.83
C LEU A 382 -15.70 5.02 1.34
N VAL A 383 -15.01 5.33 2.43
CA VAL A 383 -14.83 6.66 2.99
C VAL A 383 -13.39 7.05 2.80
N THR A 384 -13.11 7.84 1.77
CA THR A 384 -11.77 8.26 1.38
C THR A 384 -11.46 9.65 1.91
N THR A 385 -10.22 9.91 2.30
CA THR A 385 -9.74 11.23 2.68
C THR A 385 -9.94 12.25 1.54
N GLU A 386 -10.34 13.48 1.87
CA GLU A 386 -10.56 14.53 0.86
C GLU A 386 -9.25 15.08 0.28
N SER A 387 -8.21 15.04 1.07
CA SER A 387 -6.85 15.42 0.66
C SER A 387 -5.84 14.68 1.52
N TRP A 388 -4.63 14.58 1.05
CA TRP A 388 -3.53 13.92 1.77
C TRP A 388 -3.25 14.57 3.14
N ALA A 389 -3.65 15.85 3.33
CA ALA A 389 -3.62 16.50 4.64
C ALA A 389 -4.41 15.77 5.74
N ASN A 390 -5.35 14.93 5.35
CA ASN A 390 -6.24 14.18 6.24
C ASN A 390 -5.96 12.66 6.20
N LEU A 391 -4.75 12.23 5.79
CA LEU A 391 -4.38 10.83 5.63
C LEU A 391 -4.68 9.97 6.88
N THR A 392 -4.61 10.56 8.07
CA THR A 392 -4.97 9.89 9.33
C THR A 392 -6.38 9.29 9.32
N LEU A 393 -7.32 9.80 8.49
CA LEU A 393 -8.63 9.19 8.33
C LEU A 393 -8.54 7.78 7.76
N ASN A 394 -7.65 7.55 6.80
CA ASN A 394 -7.40 6.22 6.24
C ASN A 394 -6.56 5.41 7.26
N GLU A 395 -5.36 5.86 7.55
CA GLU A 395 -4.31 5.12 8.23
C GLU A 395 -4.56 4.93 9.74
N GLY A 396 -5.07 5.95 10.41
CA GLY A 396 -5.35 5.87 11.84
C GLY A 396 -6.45 4.87 12.17
N PHE A 397 -7.50 4.81 11.35
CA PHE A 397 -8.56 3.80 11.51
C PHE A 397 -8.09 2.40 11.14
N ALA A 398 -7.30 2.25 10.09
CA ALA A 398 -6.73 0.96 9.70
C ALA A 398 -5.76 0.44 10.77
N SER A 399 -4.86 1.28 11.28
CA SER A 399 -3.98 0.91 12.40
C SER A 399 -4.73 0.55 13.68
N TYR A 400 -5.87 1.21 13.95
CA TYR A 400 -6.73 0.83 15.08
C TYR A 400 -7.40 -0.53 14.87
N SER A 401 -7.67 -0.90 13.64
CA SER A 401 -8.26 -2.21 13.32
C SER A 401 -7.36 -3.38 13.69
N GLU A 402 -6.04 -3.19 13.64
CA GLU A 402 -5.04 -4.18 14.09
C GLU A 402 -5.26 -4.49 15.58
N TYR A 403 -5.41 -3.46 16.42
CA TYR A 403 -5.74 -3.64 17.84
C TYR A 403 -7.07 -4.39 18.00
N LEU A 404 -8.11 -3.98 17.28
CA LEU A 404 -9.44 -4.58 17.40
C LEU A 404 -9.43 -6.07 17.00
N TRP A 405 -8.70 -6.44 15.95
CA TRP A 405 -8.58 -7.82 15.53
C TRP A 405 -7.77 -8.64 16.53
N ASN A 406 -6.64 -8.13 17.00
CA ASN A 406 -5.83 -8.81 18.00
C ASN A 406 -6.61 -9.05 19.30
N GLU A 407 -7.36 -8.05 19.80
CA GLU A 407 -8.22 -8.21 20.97
C GLU A 407 -9.25 -9.32 20.76
N HIS A 408 -9.87 -9.36 19.57
CA HIS A 408 -10.88 -10.36 19.23
C HIS A 408 -10.28 -11.76 19.09
N ARG A 409 -9.16 -11.90 18.41
CA ARG A 409 -8.59 -13.19 18.02
C ARG A 409 -7.67 -13.79 19.08
N TYR A 410 -6.81 -12.98 19.67
CA TYR A 410 -5.73 -13.41 20.55
C TYR A 410 -5.91 -12.95 22.00
N GLY A 411 -6.84 -12.06 22.24
CA GLY A 411 -7.16 -11.53 23.57
C GLY A 411 -6.50 -10.20 23.88
N ARG A 412 -6.95 -9.61 24.99
CA ARG A 412 -6.59 -8.23 25.35
C ARG A 412 -5.10 -8.04 25.61
N ASP A 413 -4.44 -9.01 26.22
CA ASP A 413 -3.02 -8.89 26.58
C ASP A 413 -2.15 -8.76 25.33
N GLU A 414 -2.46 -9.51 24.25
CA GLU A 414 -1.78 -9.40 22.95
C GLU A 414 -2.04 -8.05 22.30
N ALA A 415 -3.30 -7.61 22.27
CA ALA A 415 -3.68 -6.32 21.71
C ALA A 415 -3.02 -5.15 22.47
N ASP A 416 -3.01 -5.18 23.80
CA ASP A 416 -2.38 -4.15 24.64
C ASP A 416 -0.85 -4.12 24.44
N TYR A 417 -0.21 -5.30 24.18
CA TYR A 417 1.21 -5.37 23.84
C TYR A 417 1.51 -4.70 22.51
N LYS A 418 0.74 -5.02 21.46
CA LYS A 418 0.86 -4.38 20.14
C LYS A 418 0.64 -2.86 20.22
N LEU A 419 -0.37 -2.45 20.95
CA LEU A 419 -0.63 -1.04 21.19
C LEU A 419 0.55 -0.36 21.89
N TRP A 420 1.20 -1.04 22.85
CA TRP A 420 2.41 -0.52 23.50
C TRP A 420 3.57 -0.39 22.51
N GLU A 421 3.84 -1.40 21.63
CA GLU A 421 4.88 -1.33 20.62
C GLU A 421 4.69 -0.16 19.66
N GLN A 422 3.49 0.01 19.10
CA GLN A 422 3.16 1.16 18.28
C GLN A 422 3.37 2.49 19.02
N GLY A 423 3.07 2.53 20.33
CA GLY A 423 3.36 3.69 21.19
C GLY A 423 4.83 4.03 21.25
N GLN A 424 5.71 3.02 21.37
CA GLN A 424 7.16 3.25 21.36
C GLN A 424 7.64 3.81 20.03
N ASN A 425 7.09 3.32 18.91
CA ASN A 425 7.41 3.83 17.58
C ASN A 425 7.05 5.31 17.44
N TYR A 426 5.83 5.69 17.89
CA TYR A 426 5.41 7.09 17.92
C TYR A 426 6.31 7.96 18.81
N PHE A 427 6.63 7.50 20.02
CA PHE A 427 7.48 8.28 20.95
C PHE A 427 8.88 8.47 20.39
N ALA A 428 9.47 7.47 19.74
CA ALA A 428 10.77 7.59 19.10
C ALA A 428 10.77 8.63 17.97
N GLU A 429 9.74 8.67 17.13
CA GLU A 429 9.60 9.71 16.12
C GLU A 429 9.36 11.09 16.74
N ALA A 430 8.55 11.17 17.79
CA ALA A 430 8.17 12.43 18.44
C ALA A 430 9.35 13.13 19.15
N GLU A 431 10.47 12.44 19.39
CA GLU A 431 11.71 13.08 19.88
C GLU A 431 12.28 14.08 18.86
N THR A 432 12.07 13.84 17.56
CA THR A 432 12.65 14.65 16.48
C THR A 432 11.61 15.34 15.61
N LYS A 433 10.38 14.81 15.53
CA LYS A 433 9.29 15.33 14.71
C LYS A 433 8.00 15.40 15.52
N GLN A 434 7.45 16.59 15.68
CA GLN A 434 6.15 16.77 16.33
C GLN A 434 5.24 17.57 15.39
N VAL A 435 4.18 16.92 14.91
CA VAL A 435 3.25 17.49 13.93
C VAL A 435 1.81 17.16 14.30
N ASP A 436 0.88 17.93 13.74
CA ASP A 436 -0.54 17.68 13.88
C ASP A 436 -0.97 16.48 13.04
N LEU A 437 -2.05 15.79 13.40
CA LEU A 437 -2.63 14.70 12.61
C LEU A 437 -3.20 15.19 11.27
N ILE A 438 -3.78 16.37 11.25
CA ILE A 438 -4.30 17.03 10.04
C ILE A 438 -3.36 18.17 9.69
N ARG A 439 -2.66 18.06 8.56
CA ARG A 439 -1.60 18.98 8.16
C ARG A 439 -1.77 19.43 6.71
N TYR A 440 -2.14 20.68 6.52
CA TYR A 440 -2.22 21.29 5.19
C TYR A 440 -0.88 21.95 4.75
N ARG A 441 0.17 21.91 5.60
CA ARG A 441 1.49 22.46 5.29
C ARG A 441 2.52 21.34 5.32
N TYR A 442 2.90 20.88 4.13
CA TYR A 442 3.87 19.82 3.92
C TYR A 442 4.67 20.09 2.63
N ALA A 443 5.87 19.57 2.52
CA ALA A 443 6.70 19.65 1.32
C ALA A 443 6.14 18.77 0.23
N ASP A 444 5.96 17.50 0.56
CA ASP A 444 5.40 16.45 -0.30
C ASP A 444 4.29 15.70 0.44
N GLN A 445 3.30 15.15 -0.29
CA GLN A 445 2.25 14.33 0.29
C GLN A 445 2.79 13.07 0.96
N GLU A 446 3.90 12.55 0.48
CA GLU A 446 4.61 11.41 1.08
C GLU A 446 5.08 11.70 2.51
N ASP A 447 5.25 12.97 2.91
CA ASP A 447 5.57 13.37 4.29
C ASP A 447 4.47 13.02 5.30
N MET A 448 3.26 12.67 4.80
CA MET A 448 2.12 12.31 5.62
C MET A 448 2.19 10.87 6.17
N PHE A 449 3.00 9.98 5.56
CA PHE A 449 3.21 8.60 5.99
C PHE A 449 4.21 8.56 7.14
N ASP A 450 3.76 8.87 8.35
CA ASP A 450 4.57 8.91 9.55
C ASP A 450 3.87 8.30 10.77
N ARG A 451 4.60 8.13 11.84
CA ARG A 451 4.06 7.55 13.08
C ARG A 451 2.96 8.40 13.73
N HIS A 452 2.83 9.67 13.32
CA HIS A 452 1.71 10.51 13.74
C HIS A 452 0.41 10.09 13.06
N SER A 453 0.43 9.85 11.75
CA SER A 453 -0.76 9.43 11.00
C SER A 453 -1.22 8.02 11.39
N TYR A 454 -0.29 7.09 11.57
CA TYR A 454 -0.54 5.68 11.91
C TYR A 454 -0.67 5.47 13.43
N ASP A 455 0.46 5.46 14.14
CA ASP A 455 0.53 5.00 15.53
C ASP A 455 -0.17 5.95 16.51
N LYS A 456 -0.03 7.27 16.34
CA LYS A 456 -0.79 8.26 17.12
C LYS A 456 -2.24 8.32 16.65
N GLY A 457 -2.47 8.31 15.33
CA GLY A 457 -3.81 8.35 14.72
C GLY A 457 -4.71 7.25 15.24
N SER A 458 -4.17 6.04 15.43
CA SER A 458 -4.91 4.89 15.99
C SER A 458 -5.38 5.07 17.44
N ARG A 459 -4.91 6.10 18.17
CA ARG A 459 -5.16 6.32 19.60
C ARG A 459 -6.03 7.52 19.91
N VAL A 460 -6.33 8.34 18.92
CA VAL A 460 -7.08 9.59 19.08
C VAL A 460 -8.47 9.46 18.51
#